data_23c4594489b3ac56ffc07bfda3e5a84d
#
_entry.id   23c4594489b3ac56ffc07bfda3e5a84d
#
_cell.length_a   1.000
_cell.length_b   1.000
_cell.length_c   1.000
_cell.angle_alpha   90.00
_cell.angle_beta   90.00
_cell.angle_gamma   90.00
#
_symmetry.space_group_name_H-M   'P 1'
#
loop_
_entity.id
_entity.type
_entity.pdbx_description
1 polymer ?
#
loop_
_entity_poly.entity_id
_entity_poly.type
_entity_poly.pdbx_seq_one_letter_code
_entity_poly.pdbx_strand_id
1 'polypeptide(L)'
;MGAQTRESLAAVTDRAQSVTGVTQDAVSGLFQAGRAIAAYPSLLSALADPGHDPADRSTLLDGAMGSLPAASRQLLDHVVELSWSAPIDLLAGIEHLGVRVSAGLADVDTVASQLLQASRIIRGHAELQLALSDKRATTE
;
A
#
# COMPACT_ATOMS: atom_id res chain seq x y z
N MET A 1 16.14 -7.12 2.98
CA MET A 1 15.80 -5.82 2.36
C MET A 1 17.05 -4.96 2.29
N GLY A 2 17.37 -4.42 1.13
CA GLY A 2 18.58 -3.64 0.90
C GLY A 2 18.54 -2.24 1.55
N ALA A 3 19.72 -1.62 1.67
CA ALA A 3 19.85 -0.29 2.27
C ALA A 3 19.07 0.78 1.51
N GLN A 4 19.11 0.76 0.17
CA GLN A 4 18.37 1.71 -0.67
C GLN A 4 16.85 1.60 -0.44
N THR A 5 16.34 0.39 -0.34
CA THR A 5 14.92 0.15 -0.08
C THR A 5 14.52 0.70 1.29
N ARG A 6 15.36 0.50 2.32
CA ARG A 6 15.07 1.04 3.65
C ARG A 6 15.02 2.57 3.65
N GLU A 7 15.96 3.21 2.99
CA GLU A 7 15.97 4.67 2.84
C GLU A 7 14.76 5.16 2.07
N SER A 8 14.40 4.47 1.01
CA SER A 8 13.24 4.82 0.18
C SER A 8 11.92 4.64 0.93
N LEU A 9 11.78 3.58 1.73
CA LEU A 9 10.60 3.40 2.57
C LEU A 9 10.48 4.50 3.63
N ALA A 10 11.59 4.94 4.22
CA ALA A 10 11.59 6.08 5.14
C ALA A 10 11.16 7.37 4.43
N ALA A 11 11.64 7.60 3.20
CA ALA A 11 11.23 8.73 2.38
C ALA A 11 9.74 8.68 2.01
N VAL A 12 9.22 7.48 1.70
CA VAL A 12 7.78 7.27 1.43
C VAL A 12 6.96 7.64 2.67
N THR A 13 7.40 7.23 3.86
CA THR A 13 6.73 7.57 5.11
C THR A 13 6.65 9.09 5.31
N ASP A 14 7.75 9.79 5.09
CA ASP A 14 7.81 11.26 5.20
C ASP A 14 6.90 11.93 4.16
N ARG A 15 6.93 11.46 2.93
CA ARG A 15 6.08 12.00 1.85
C ARG A 15 4.60 11.77 2.12
N ALA A 16 4.24 10.62 2.69
CA ALA A 16 2.85 10.34 3.06
C ALA A 16 2.30 11.35 4.06
N GLN A 17 3.13 11.84 4.97
CA GLN A 17 2.73 12.84 5.95
C GLN A 17 2.46 14.21 5.32
N SER A 18 3.12 14.53 4.22
CA SER A 18 2.98 15.82 3.52
C SER A 18 1.89 15.81 2.45
N VAL A 19 1.33 14.65 2.13
CA VAL A 19 0.26 14.53 1.13
C VAL A 19 -1.05 15.04 1.72
N THR A 20 -1.65 16.02 1.05
CA THR A 20 -2.93 16.63 1.45
C THR A 20 -3.90 16.67 0.27
N GLY A 21 -5.19 16.70 0.55
CA GLY A 21 -6.22 16.79 -0.47
C GLY A 21 -6.43 15.55 -1.31
N VAL A 22 -5.90 14.41 -0.88
CA VAL A 22 -6.05 13.13 -1.57
C VAL A 22 -7.36 12.48 -1.16
N THR A 23 -8.07 11.91 -2.14
CA THR A 23 -9.33 11.20 -1.91
C THR A 23 -9.07 9.69 -1.79
N GLN A 24 -10.06 8.96 -1.26
CA GLN A 24 -10.01 7.50 -1.20
C GLN A 24 -9.94 6.87 -2.61
N ASP A 25 -10.57 7.51 -3.60
CA ASP A 25 -10.49 7.07 -5.00
C ASP A 25 -9.07 7.14 -5.55
N ALA A 26 -8.31 8.17 -5.16
CA ALA A 26 -6.91 8.31 -5.56
C ALA A 26 -6.06 7.18 -4.96
N VAL A 27 -6.30 6.80 -3.72
CA VAL A 27 -5.62 5.67 -3.07
C VAL A 27 -5.98 4.35 -3.75
N SER A 28 -7.25 4.15 -4.09
CA SER A 28 -7.69 2.97 -4.83
C SER A 28 -7.00 2.86 -6.19
N GLY A 29 -6.86 3.99 -6.89
CA GLY A 29 -6.13 4.07 -8.16
C GLY A 29 -4.65 3.71 -8.00
N LEU A 30 -4.03 4.13 -6.91
CA LEU A 30 -2.65 3.78 -6.59
C LEU A 30 -2.47 2.25 -6.42
N PHE A 31 -3.36 1.61 -5.68
CA PHE A 31 -3.34 0.15 -5.50
C PHE A 31 -3.60 -0.60 -6.80
N GLN A 32 -4.53 -0.10 -7.63
CA GLN A 32 -4.78 -0.68 -8.96
C GLN A 32 -3.54 -0.60 -9.84
N ALA A 33 -2.85 0.53 -9.82
CA ALA A 33 -1.60 0.71 -10.55
C ALA A 33 -0.54 -0.28 -10.08
N GLY A 34 -0.41 -0.48 -8.77
CA GLY A 34 0.51 -1.47 -8.20
C GLY A 34 0.24 -2.88 -8.72
N ARG A 35 -1.02 -3.28 -8.76
CA ARG A 35 -1.41 -4.59 -9.31
C ARG A 35 -1.11 -4.70 -10.79
N ALA A 36 -1.36 -3.66 -11.56
CA ALA A 36 -1.06 -3.64 -12.99
C ALA A 36 0.44 -3.74 -13.26
N ILE A 37 1.26 -3.02 -12.51
CA ILE A 37 2.72 -3.09 -12.60
C ILE A 37 3.20 -4.50 -12.25
N ALA A 38 2.64 -5.11 -11.21
CA ALA A 38 2.99 -6.47 -10.79
C ALA A 38 2.67 -7.51 -11.86
N ALA A 39 1.65 -7.28 -12.69
CA ALA A 39 1.26 -8.18 -13.76
C ALA A 39 2.23 -8.16 -14.97
N TYR A 40 3.07 -7.11 -15.07
CA TYR A 40 4.03 -6.96 -16.16
C TYR A 40 5.46 -6.84 -15.63
N PRO A 41 6.17 -7.98 -15.47
CA PRO A 41 7.53 -7.97 -14.90
C PRO A 41 8.51 -7.05 -15.62
N SER A 42 8.38 -6.91 -16.94
CA SER A 42 9.24 -6.00 -17.73
C SER A 42 9.05 -4.53 -17.33
N LEU A 43 7.80 -4.13 -17.13
CA LEU A 43 7.47 -2.77 -16.67
C LEU A 43 8.00 -2.53 -15.26
N LEU A 44 7.79 -3.49 -14.37
CA LEU A 44 8.29 -3.41 -12.97
C LEU A 44 9.81 -3.24 -12.95
N SER A 45 10.52 -4.04 -13.71
CA SER A 45 11.99 -3.96 -13.81
C SER A 45 12.45 -2.61 -14.37
N ALA A 46 11.79 -2.10 -15.39
CA ALA A 46 12.14 -0.81 -15.98
C ALA A 46 11.88 0.36 -15.03
N LEU A 47 10.78 0.33 -14.29
CA LEU A 47 10.46 1.37 -13.31
C LEU A 47 11.40 1.35 -12.09
N ALA A 48 11.94 0.19 -11.75
CA ALA A 48 12.86 0.03 -10.62
C ALA A 48 14.33 0.10 -11.03
N ASP A 49 14.64 0.25 -12.31
CA ASP A 49 16.01 0.25 -12.83
C ASP A 49 16.78 1.48 -12.37
N PRO A 50 17.87 1.33 -11.58
CA PRO A 50 18.68 2.46 -11.15
C PRO A 50 19.43 3.15 -12.29
N GLY A 51 19.54 2.50 -13.47
CA GLY A 51 20.14 3.08 -14.67
C GLY A 51 19.25 4.09 -15.37
N HIS A 52 17.94 4.16 -15.04
CA HIS A 52 17.03 5.14 -15.59
C HIS A 52 16.90 6.35 -14.65
N ASP A 53 16.91 7.57 -15.22
CA ASP A 53 16.63 8.78 -14.46
C ASP A 53 15.19 8.78 -13.95
N PRO A 54 14.91 9.45 -12.81
CA PRO A 54 13.53 9.59 -12.33
C PRO A 54 12.57 10.16 -13.37
N ALA A 55 13.03 11.11 -14.20
CA ALA A 55 12.23 11.71 -15.27
C ALA A 55 11.86 10.66 -16.33
N ASP A 56 12.78 9.78 -16.70
CA ASP A 56 12.55 8.70 -17.67
C ASP A 56 11.56 7.68 -17.13
N ARG A 57 11.67 7.33 -15.87
CA ARG A 57 10.72 6.43 -15.20
C ARG A 57 9.31 7.03 -15.15
N SER A 58 9.20 8.32 -14.89
CA SER A 58 7.93 9.04 -14.91
C SER A 58 7.32 9.06 -16.30
N THR A 59 8.13 9.28 -17.35
CA THR A 59 7.69 9.25 -18.75
C THR A 59 7.19 7.85 -19.13
N LEU A 60 7.90 6.81 -18.71
CA LEU A 60 7.49 5.42 -18.94
C LEU A 60 6.14 5.12 -18.27
N LEU A 61 5.96 5.62 -17.07
CA LEU A 61 4.72 5.49 -16.34
C LEU A 61 3.55 6.21 -17.03
N ASP A 62 3.79 7.40 -17.58
CA ASP A 62 2.81 8.15 -18.37
C ASP A 62 2.31 7.34 -19.57
N GLY A 63 3.23 6.70 -20.27
CA GLY A 63 2.89 5.87 -21.42
C GLY A 63 2.11 4.61 -21.06
N ALA A 64 2.44 4.02 -19.92
CA ALA A 64 1.80 2.77 -19.48
C ALA A 64 0.46 2.98 -18.78
N MET A 65 0.32 4.08 -18.04
CA MET A 65 -0.81 4.33 -17.12
C MET A 65 -1.39 5.73 -17.25
N GLY A 66 -1.48 6.26 -18.47
CA GLY A 66 -2.00 7.61 -18.70
C GLY A 66 -3.48 7.79 -18.37
N SER A 67 -4.23 6.71 -18.16
CA SER A 67 -5.64 6.75 -17.79
C SER A 67 -5.89 6.90 -16.29
N LEU A 68 -4.84 6.85 -15.45
CA LEU A 68 -4.99 7.02 -14.00
C LEU A 68 -5.42 8.46 -13.66
N PRO A 69 -6.24 8.63 -12.61
CA PRO A 69 -6.52 9.96 -12.07
C PRO A 69 -5.22 10.70 -11.71
N ALA A 70 -5.20 12.00 -11.90
CA ALA A 70 -4.01 12.82 -11.66
C ALA A 70 -3.47 12.66 -10.24
N ALA A 71 -4.36 12.58 -9.24
CA ALA A 71 -3.96 12.41 -7.86
C ALA A 71 -3.29 11.05 -7.60
N SER A 72 -3.81 9.97 -8.19
CA SER A 72 -3.17 8.63 -8.12
C SER A 72 -1.80 8.64 -8.77
N ARG A 73 -1.67 9.33 -9.90
CA ARG A 73 -0.43 9.46 -10.62
C ARG A 73 0.63 10.21 -9.81
N GLN A 74 0.25 11.27 -9.13
CA GLN A 74 1.16 12.01 -8.26
C GLN A 74 1.68 11.14 -7.12
N LEU A 75 0.81 10.33 -6.51
CA LEU A 75 1.21 9.39 -5.47
C LEU A 75 2.20 8.36 -6.01
N LEU A 76 1.92 7.83 -7.19
CA LEU A 76 2.80 6.83 -7.83
C LEU A 76 4.16 7.43 -8.18
N ASP A 77 4.22 8.68 -8.63
CA ASP A 77 5.47 9.39 -8.91
C ASP A 77 6.37 9.47 -7.67
N HIS A 78 5.82 9.68 -6.49
CA HIS A 78 6.59 9.71 -5.25
C HIS A 78 7.37 8.42 -5.00
N VAL A 79 6.81 7.28 -5.40
CA VAL A 79 7.44 5.97 -5.23
C VAL A 79 8.44 5.70 -6.35
N VAL A 80 8.07 6.01 -7.60
CA VAL A 80 8.87 5.73 -8.79
C VAL A 80 10.13 6.58 -8.84
N GLU A 81 10.12 7.76 -8.26
CA GLU A 81 11.30 8.65 -8.18
C GLU A 81 12.40 8.10 -7.26
N LEU A 82 12.05 7.21 -6.35
CA LEU A 82 12.99 6.68 -5.36
C LEU A 82 13.76 5.47 -5.91
N SER A 83 14.87 5.15 -5.26
CA SER A 83 15.71 4.02 -5.63
C SER A 83 15.34 2.79 -4.79
N TRP A 84 15.24 1.64 -5.44
CA TRP A 84 14.86 0.38 -4.83
C TRP A 84 15.95 -0.66 -5.03
N SER A 85 16.26 -1.44 -4.00
CA SER A 85 17.30 -2.46 -4.04
C SER A 85 16.93 -3.63 -4.96
N ALA A 86 15.63 -3.91 -5.10
CA ALA A 86 15.11 -4.94 -5.99
C ALA A 86 13.78 -4.46 -6.60
N PRO A 87 13.41 -4.94 -7.80
CA PRO A 87 12.14 -4.53 -8.42
C PRO A 87 10.91 -4.79 -7.55
N ILE A 88 10.86 -5.91 -6.85
CA ILE A 88 9.73 -6.24 -5.96
C ILE A 88 9.56 -5.22 -4.83
N ASP A 89 10.63 -4.57 -4.42
CA ASP A 89 10.62 -3.57 -3.34
C ASP A 89 9.86 -2.31 -3.76
N LEU A 90 9.83 -2.00 -5.05
CA LEU A 90 8.99 -0.92 -5.59
C LEU A 90 7.51 -1.15 -5.28
N LEU A 91 7.03 -2.39 -5.44
CA LEU A 91 5.65 -2.75 -5.11
C LEU A 91 5.37 -2.60 -3.62
N ALA A 92 6.32 -2.97 -2.77
CA ALA A 92 6.22 -2.76 -1.32
C ALA A 92 6.12 -1.27 -1.00
N GLY A 93 6.86 -0.42 -1.71
CA GLY A 93 6.79 1.03 -1.58
C GLY A 93 5.41 1.59 -1.95
N ILE A 94 4.81 1.11 -3.02
CA ILE A 94 3.46 1.49 -3.44
C ILE A 94 2.44 1.14 -2.35
N GLU A 95 2.48 -0.09 -1.84
CA GLU A 95 1.60 -0.52 -0.75
C GLU A 95 1.80 0.31 0.51
N HIS A 96 3.05 0.54 0.88
CA HIS A 96 3.38 1.32 2.06
C HIS A 96 2.82 2.75 1.97
N LEU A 97 2.99 3.41 0.83
CA LEU A 97 2.45 4.75 0.61
C LEU A 97 0.91 4.73 0.67
N GLY A 98 0.29 3.78 -0.02
CA GLY A 98 -1.17 3.64 -0.05
C GLY A 98 -1.76 3.45 1.34
N VAL A 99 -1.17 2.57 2.14
CA VAL A 99 -1.61 2.31 3.52
C VAL A 99 -1.46 3.55 4.39
N ARG A 100 -0.32 4.24 4.31
CA ARG A 100 -0.06 5.44 5.10
C ARG A 100 -1.00 6.59 4.76
N VAL A 101 -1.22 6.84 3.46
CA VAL A 101 -2.13 7.89 3.01
C VAL A 101 -3.57 7.55 3.39
N SER A 102 -3.97 6.29 3.23
CA SER A 102 -5.30 5.82 3.61
C SER A 102 -5.55 6.00 5.11
N ALA A 103 -4.57 5.68 5.95
CA ALA A 103 -4.66 5.88 7.40
C ALA A 103 -4.81 7.37 7.76
N GLY A 104 -4.15 8.26 7.02
CA GLY A 104 -4.26 9.71 7.22
C GLY A 104 -5.61 10.29 6.79
N LEU A 105 -6.33 9.62 5.88
CA LEU A 105 -7.67 10.02 5.45
C LEU A 105 -8.76 9.60 6.42
N ALA A 106 -8.51 8.57 7.23
CA ALA A 106 -9.46 8.06 8.18
C ALA A 106 -9.54 9.00 9.39
N ASP A 107 -10.76 9.29 9.84
CA ASP A 107 -11.00 9.97 11.10
C ASP A 107 -10.54 9.04 12.24
N VAL A 108 -9.89 9.62 13.24
CA VAL A 108 -9.39 8.88 14.41
C VAL A 108 -10.53 8.12 15.10
N ASP A 109 -11.69 8.75 15.25
CA ASP A 109 -12.87 8.12 15.87
C ASP A 109 -13.38 6.96 15.02
N THR A 110 -13.37 7.09 13.70
CA THR A 110 -13.77 6.02 12.77
C THR A 110 -12.80 4.85 12.86
N VAL A 111 -11.49 5.11 12.89
CA VAL A 111 -10.46 4.07 13.03
C VAL A 111 -10.63 3.35 14.37
N ALA A 112 -10.83 4.10 15.45
CA ALA A 112 -11.05 3.52 16.78
C ALA A 112 -12.31 2.63 16.80
N SER A 113 -13.42 3.08 16.19
CA SER A 113 -14.63 2.29 16.05
C SER A 113 -14.40 1.01 15.26
N GLN A 114 -13.70 1.07 14.15
CA GLN A 114 -13.39 -0.09 13.31
C GLN A 114 -12.52 -1.10 14.06
N LEU A 115 -11.51 -0.63 14.79
CA LEU A 115 -10.66 -1.50 15.61
C LEU A 115 -11.46 -2.16 16.74
N LEU A 116 -12.38 -1.43 17.35
CA LEU A 116 -13.25 -1.96 18.40
C LEU A 116 -14.18 -3.05 17.85
N GLN A 117 -14.77 -2.82 16.68
CA GLN A 117 -15.62 -3.80 16.01
C GLN A 117 -14.83 -5.06 15.65
N ALA A 118 -13.64 -4.91 15.09
CA ALA A 118 -12.76 -6.04 14.77
C ALA A 118 -12.42 -6.85 16.03
N SER A 119 -12.09 -6.17 17.12
CA SER A 119 -11.83 -6.79 18.42
C SER A 119 -13.03 -7.59 18.94
N ARG A 120 -14.25 -7.04 18.81
CA ARG A 120 -15.48 -7.72 19.21
C ARG A 120 -15.76 -8.96 18.39
N ILE A 121 -15.54 -8.88 17.07
CA ILE A 121 -15.72 -10.03 16.16
C ILE A 121 -14.74 -11.14 16.51
N ILE A 122 -13.47 -10.81 16.73
CA ILE A 122 -12.44 -11.79 17.11
C ILE A 122 -12.78 -12.43 18.45
N ARG A 123 -13.18 -11.63 19.44
CA ARG A 123 -13.55 -12.12 20.77
C ARG A 123 -14.76 -13.02 20.74
N GLY A 124 -15.81 -12.64 19.98
CA GLY A 124 -17.01 -13.46 19.82
C GLY A 124 -16.71 -14.79 19.14
N HIS A 125 -15.79 -14.80 18.17
CA HIS A 125 -15.36 -16.03 17.50
C HIS A 125 -14.59 -16.95 18.48
N ALA A 126 -13.71 -16.41 19.29
CA ALA A 126 -12.96 -17.16 20.30
C ALA A 126 -13.89 -17.75 21.36
N GLU A 127 -14.86 -16.99 21.84
CA GLU A 127 -15.86 -17.47 22.81
C GLU A 127 -16.71 -18.60 22.23
N LEU A 128 -17.10 -18.49 20.96
CA LEU A 128 -17.85 -19.54 20.27
C LEU A 128 -17.03 -20.83 20.16
N GLN A 129 -15.75 -20.73 19.84
CA GLN A 129 -14.87 -21.91 19.77
C GLN A 129 -14.70 -22.58 21.13
N LEU A 130 -14.55 -21.80 22.19
CA LEU A 130 -14.48 -22.33 23.55
C LEU A 130 -15.78 -23.05 23.95
N ALA A 131 -16.93 -22.46 23.65
CA ALA A 131 -18.22 -23.07 23.94
C ALA A 131 -18.42 -24.40 23.20
N LEU A 132 -17.99 -24.49 21.92
CA LEU A 132 -18.04 -25.71 21.14
C LEU A 132 -17.09 -26.78 21.69
N SER A 133 -15.90 -26.38 22.14
CA SER A 133 -14.93 -27.29 22.76
C SER A 133 -15.46 -27.87 24.07
N ASP A 134 -16.08 -27.07 24.92
CA ASP A 134 -16.68 -27.50 26.18
C ASP A 134 -17.83 -28.49 25.96
N LYS A 135 -18.68 -28.26 24.95
CA LYS A 135 -19.73 -29.17 24.57
C LYS A 135 -19.18 -30.53 24.13
N ARG A 136 -18.09 -30.55 23.38
CA ARG A 136 -17.44 -31.78 22.96
C ARG A 136 -16.84 -32.54 24.15
N ALA A 137 -16.29 -31.83 25.12
CA ALA A 137 -15.73 -32.44 26.31
C ALA A 137 -16.79 -33.08 27.21
N THR A 138 -18.00 -32.52 27.23
CA THR A 138 -19.10 -33.01 28.09
C THR A 138 -19.94 -34.13 27.48
N THR A 139 -19.80 -34.40 26.17
CA THR A 139 -20.54 -35.47 25.47
C THR A 139 -19.81 -36.82 25.45
N GLU A 140 -18.61 -36.89 25.95
CA GLU A 140 -17.86 -38.11 26.18
C GLU A 140 -18.13 -38.63 27.60
#